data_3dff789f9e7bf8032fc28cde4215dd3c
#
_entry.id   3dff789f9e7bf8032fc28cde4215dd3c
#
_cell.length_a   1.000
_cell.length_b   1.000
_cell.length_c   1.000
_cell.angle_alpha   90.00
_cell.angle_beta   90.00
_cell.angle_gamma   90.00
#
_symmetry.space_group_name_H-M   'P 1'
#
loop_
_entity.id
_entity.type
_entity.pdbx_description
1 polymer ?
#
loop_
_entity_poly.entity_id
_entity_poly.type
_entity_poly.pdbx_seq_one_letter_code
_entity_poly.pdbx_strand_id
1 'polypeptide(L)'
;MAGFSAAGKPLSLTRSNSYIGVLIDDLVRRGNADEPYRMMTSRAEFRLFLRPDNADDRISDLAWSTQSEDVRQIVEERRRIKEQLQCELESIVMSATSWKKAVPGLEIALDGQCHTASSMLSRPGIELDTIMTAYSYETAQDCDPGTSMTRLQRLREHGRQCSPMNAVVSYVHDRFYWPYLERQRTWVDTLERDFQYKIPNMSYDELQLSAEDAEKLRSWQPRDLGEAKRIPGISMSGLVQLMQYLRKHSGTTANEEKETSSEI
;
A
#
# COMPACT_ATOMS: atom_id res chain seq x y z
N MET A 1 -9.23 -6.01 18.36
CA MET A 1 -10.12 -7.14 18.00
C MET A 1 -11.35 -7.26 18.89
N ALA A 2 -11.22 -7.23 20.22
CA ALA A 2 -12.37 -7.36 21.13
C ALA A 2 -13.52 -6.35 20.86
N GLY A 3 -13.21 -5.08 20.59
CA GLY A 3 -14.23 -4.07 20.29
C GLY A 3 -15.03 -4.33 19.03
N PHE A 4 -14.41 -4.90 17.99
CA PHE A 4 -15.10 -5.28 16.75
C PHE A 4 -15.96 -6.53 16.92
N SER A 5 -15.51 -7.48 17.74
CA SER A 5 -16.33 -8.66 18.09
C SER A 5 -17.58 -8.24 18.84
N ALA A 6 -17.49 -7.27 19.75
CA ALA A 6 -18.63 -6.71 20.47
C ALA A 6 -19.62 -5.97 19.53
N ALA A 7 -19.14 -5.37 18.45
CA ALA A 7 -19.96 -4.70 17.42
C ALA A 7 -20.50 -5.67 16.34
N GLY A 8 -20.23 -6.98 16.46
CA GLY A 8 -20.68 -8.02 15.52
C GLY A 8 -20.01 -8.00 14.14
N LYS A 9 -18.95 -7.21 13.96
CA LYS A 9 -18.19 -7.16 12.70
C LYS A 9 -16.78 -7.70 12.91
N PRO A 10 -16.36 -8.74 12.16
CA PRO A 10 -15.00 -9.25 12.24
C PRO A 10 -14.02 -8.21 11.65
N LEU A 11 -13.00 -7.84 12.42
CA LEU A 11 -11.89 -7.04 11.94
C LEU A 11 -10.94 -7.94 11.15
N SER A 12 -10.87 -7.75 9.85
CA SER A 12 -9.91 -8.45 8.99
C SER A 12 -8.69 -7.57 8.74
N LEU A 13 -7.59 -7.90 9.42
CA LEU A 13 -6.29 -7.28 9.18
C LEU A 13 -5.46 -8.20 8.31
N THR A 14 -5.04 -7.67 7.16
CA THR A 14 -4.23 -8.40 6.17
C THR A 14 -2.76 -8.00 6.26
N ARG A 15 -1.88 -8.79 5.65
CA ARG A 15 -0.45 -8.48 5.53
C ARG A 15 -0.20 -7.20 4.72
N SER A 16 -1.10 -6.87 3.80
CA SER A 16 -1.00 -5.67 2.97
C SER A 16 -1.42 -4.40 3.71
N ASN A 17 -2.27 -4.49 4.74
CA ASN A 17 -2.81 -3.30 5.40
C ASN A 17 -2.23 -3.01 6.80
N SER A 18 -1.62 -3.99 7.48
CA SER A 18 -1.08 -3.76 8.82
C SER A 18 0.05 -4.71 9.22
N TYR A 19 0.97 -4.23 10.08
CA TYR A 19 1.98 -5.08 10.73
C TYR A 19 1.35 -6.11 11.68
N ILE A 20 0.21 -5.78 12.30
CA ILE A 20 -0.57 -6.74 13.11
C ILE A 20 -1.07 -7.88 12.21
N GLY A 21 -1.49 -7.59 10.98
CA GLY A 21 -1.85 -8.61 10.01
C GLY A 21 -0.69 -9.52 9.65
N VAL A 22 0.51 -8.95 9.43
CA VAL A 22 1.74 -9.74 9.22
C VAL A 22 2.04 -10.64 10.41
N LEU A 23 1.98 -10.09 11.64
CA LEU A 23 2.23 -10.82 12.87
C LEU A 23 1.27 -12.01 13.06
N ILE A 24 -0.03 -11.75 12.92
CA ILE A 24 -1.06 -12.78 13.09
C ILE A 24 -0.91 -13.88 12.03
N ASP A 25 -0.71 -13.49 10.78
CA ASP A 25 -0.53 -14.43 9.68
C ASP A 25 0.70 -15.32 9.89
N ASP A 26 1.83 -14.75 10.28
CA ASP A 26 3.05 -15.51 10.58
C ASP A 26 2.88 -16.45 11.77
N LEU A 27 2.25 -16.01 12.87
CA LEU A 27 2.04 -16.84 14.05
C LEU A 27 1.08 -18.01 13.79
N VAL A 28 0.01 -17.76 13.03
CA VAL A 28 -0.98 -18.80 12.71
C VAL A 28 -0.39 -19.86 11.80
N ARG A 29 0.49 -19.48 10.87
CA ARG A 29 0.97 -20.38 9.82
C ARG A 29 2.28 -21.07 10.13
N ARG A 30 3.18 -20.40 10.82
CA ARG A 30 4.54 -20.94 11.07
C ARG A 30 4.66 -21.78 12.32
N GLY A 31 3.72 -21.64 13.27
CA GLY A 31 3.70 -22.41 14.50
C GLY A 31 5.09 -22.55 15.11
N ASN A 32 5.55 -21.63 15.93
CA ASN A 32 6.91 -21.73 16.49
C ASN A 32 6.95 -22.71 17.65
N ALA A 33 7.56 -23.86 17.41
CA ALA A 33 7.85 -24.81 18.45
C ALA A 33 9.15 -24.47 19.21
N ASP A 34 10.16 -23.91 18.52
CA ASP A 34 11.53 -23.87 19.04
C ASP A 34 12.04 -22.48 19.41
N GLU A 35 11.58 -21.42 18.76
CA GLU A 35 12.01 -20.05 19.04
C GLU A 35 10.84 -19.07 19.19
N PRO A 36 10.91 -18.09 20.11
CA PRO A 36 9.94 -17.01 20.19
C PRO A 36 9.89 -16.21 18.87
N TYR A 37 8.70 -15.93 18.39
CA TYR A 37 8.52 -15.12 17.19
C TYR A 37 9.13 -13.73 17.37
N ARG A 38 9.90 -13.28 16.39
CA ARG A 38 10.43 -11.93 16.30
C ARG A 38 9.89 -11.24 15.06
N MET A 39 9.28 -10.07 15.24
CA MET A 39 8.85 -9.22 14.13
C MET A 39 10.08 -8.56 13.50
N MET A 40 10.49 -9.06 12.34
CA MET A 40 11.58 -8.48 11.55
C MET A 40 11.02 -7.76 10.32
N THR A 41 11.70 -6.70 9.90
CA THR A 41 11.31 -5.94 8.70
C THR A 41 11.37 -6.80 7.42
N SER A 42 12.21 -7.83 7.40
CA SER A 42 12.29 -8.80 6.30
C SER A 42 11.03 -9.65 6.13
N ARG A 43 10.19 -9.72 7.16
CA ARG A 43 8.92 -10.46 7.13
C ARG A 43 7.76 -9.66 6.54
N ALA A 44 7.89 -8.34 6.44
CA ALA A 44 6.89 -7.46 5.86
C ALA A 44 7.25 -7.17 4.40
N GLU A 45 6.53 -7.76 3.47
CA GLU A 45 6.73 -7.61 2.03
C GLU A 45 6.44 -6.18 1.57
N PHE A 46 5.46 -5.53 2.20
CA PHE A 46 4.92 -4.23 1.78
C PHE A 46 5.34 -3.10 2.72
N ARG A 47 6.61 -3.02 3.11
CA ARG A 47 7.10 -2.03 4.10
C ARG A 47 6.81 -0.57 3.72
N LEU A 48 6.84 -0.23 2.43
CA LEU A 48 6.58 1.12 1.97
C LEU A 48 5.10 1.49 2.07
N PHE A 49 4.19 0.50 2.04
CA PHE A 49 2.78 0.71 2.36
C PHE A 49 2.54 0.83 3.86
N LEU A 50 3.29 0.06 4.67
CA LEU A 50 3.05 -0.09 6.11
C LEU A 50 3.83 0.94 6.93
N ARG A 51 3.83 2.20 6.52
CA ARG A 51 4.49 3.26 7.28
C ARG A 51 3.61 3.77 8.42
N PRO A 52 4.22 4.25 9.53
CA PRO A 52 3.46 4.86 10.63
C PRO A 52 2.71 6.12 10.21
N ASP A 53 3.30 6.93 9.32
CA ASP A 53 2.75 8.22 8.88
C ASP A 53 1.47 8.10 8.04
N ASN A 54 1.23 6.95 7.41
CA ASN A 54 0.03 6.67 6.63
C ASN A 54 -0.92 5.64 7.27
N ALA A 55 -0.73 5.30 8.54
CA ALA A 55 -1.53 4.29 9.22
C ALA A 55 -3.02 4.65 9.25
N ASP A 56 -3.33 5.91 9.50
CA ASP A 56 -4.72 6.39 9.55
C ASP A 56 -5.42 6.21 8.19
N ASP A 57 -4.73 6.45 7.09
CA ASP A 57 -5.30 6.29 5.74
C ASP A 57 -5.66 4.83 5.42
N ARG A 58 -4.92 3.87 5.99
CA ARG A 58 -5.10 2.43 5.73
C ARG A 58 -6.10 1.75 6.66
N ILE A 59 -6.16 2.18 7.92
CA ILE A 59 -6.85 1.44 8.98
C ILE A 59 -8.12 2.17 9.46
N SER A 60 -8.21 3.49 9.32
CA SER A 60 -9.34 4.26 9.87
C SER A 60 -10.68 3.83 9.32
N ASP A 61 -10.77 3.49 8.03
CA ASP A 61 -12.04 3.03 7.44
C ASP A 61 -12.47 1.68 8.01
N LEU A 62 -11.52 0.79 8.29
CA LEU A 62 -11.80 -0.50 8.94
C LEU A 62 -12.32 -0.32 10.37
N ALA A 63 -11.81 0.69 11.07
CA ALA A 63 -12.15 0.96 12.47
C ALA A 63 -13.25 2.02 12.64
N TRP A 64 -13.77 2.60 11.54
CA TRP A 64 -14.64 3.79 11.56
C TRP A 64 -15.81 3.70 12.53
N SER A 65 -16.50 2.56 12.57
CA SER A 65 -17.67 2.37 13.44
C SER A 65 -17.35 2.29 14.93
N THR A 66 -16.09 2.04 15.30
CA THR A 66 -15.65 1.86 16.69
C THR A 66 -14.79 3.01 17.21
N GLN A 67 -14.43 3.96 16.35
CA GLN A 67 -13.67 5.16 16.74
C GLN A 67 -14.57 6.18 17.46
N SER A 68 -13.96 6.90 18.41
CA SER A 68 -14.60 8.08 19.01
C SER A 68 -14.77 9.20 17.98
N GLU A 69 -15.71 10.10 18.25
CA GLU A 69 -15.98 11.24 17.37
C GLU A 69 -14.74 12.13 17.20
N ASP A 70 -14.00 12.38 18.28
CA ASP A 70 -12.77 13.19 18.23
C ASP A 70 -11.74 12.61 17.27
N VAL A 71 -11.55 11.26 17.30
CA VAL A 71 -10.61 10.57 16.40
C VAL A 71 -11.08 10.66 14.94
N ARG A 72 -12.38 10.52 14.69
CA ARG A 72 -12.93 10.66 13.33
C ARG A 72 -12.68 12.06 12.78
N GLN A 73 -12.93 13.10 13.56
CA GLN A 73 -12.68 14.49 13.16
C GLN A 73 -11.21 14.73 12.81
N ILE A 74 -10.27 14.18 13.62
CA ILE A 74 -8.83 14.28 13.32
C ILE A 74 -8.49 13.59 11.99
N VAL A 75 -9.03 12.41 11.73
CA VAL A 75 -8.78 11.65 10.49
C VAL A 75 -9.37 12.39 9.28
N GLU A 76 -10.59 12.91 9.39
CA GLU A 76 -11.24 13.68 8.32
C GLU A 76 -10.47 14.95 7.99
N GLU A 77 -10.02 15.69 9.01
CA GLU A 77 -9.25 16.91 8.81
C GLU A 77 -7.89 16.61 8.17
N ARG A 78 -7.22 15.50 8.54
CA ARG A 78 -6.01 15.04 7.84
C ARG A 78 -6.26 14.76 6.36
N ARG A 79 -7.33 14.06 6.03
CA ARG A 79 -7.70 13.75 4.64
C ARG A 79 -7.93 15.04 3.86
N ARG A 80 -8.70 15.96 4.44
CA ARG A 80 -8.96 17.27 3.85
C ARG A 80 -7.70 18.07 3.57
N ILE A 81 -6.75 18.11 4.53
CA ILE A 81 -5.47 18.79 4.34
C ILE A 81 -4.67 18.14 3.20
N LYS A 82 -4.61 16.81 3.12
CA LYS A 82 -3.91 16.10 2.04
C LYS A 82 -4.53 16.39 0.67
N GLU A 83 -5.85 16.38 0.56
CA GLU A 83 -6.57 16.70 -0.67
C GLU A 83 -6.31 18.15 -1.12
N GLN A 84 -6.35 19.09 -0.19
CA GLN A 84 -6.05 20.47 -0.48
C GLN A 84 -4.59 20.67 -0.91
N LEU A 85 -3.63 20.02 -0.24
CA LEU A 85 -2.22 20.05 -0.64
C LEU A 85 -2.03 19.46 -2.04
N GLN A 86 -2.73 18.38 -2.36
CA GLN A 86 -2.68 17.80 -3.68
C GLN A 86 -3.19 18.78 -4.73
N CYS A 87 -4.37 19.36 -4.54
CA CYS A 87 -4.93 20.35 -5.47
C CYS A 87 -4.00 21.55 -5.68
N GLU A 88 -3.46 22.12 -4.61
CA GLU A 88 -2.57 23.29 -4.72
C GLU A 88 -1.24 22.93 -5.42
N LEU A 89 -0.63 21.79 -5.10
CA LEU A 89 0.63 21.36 -5.72
C LEU A 89 0.45 20.86 -7.16
N GLU A 90 -0.70 20.36 -7.54
CA GLU A 90 -1.02 20.01 -8.91
C GLU A 90 -1.34 21.24 -9.77
N SER A 91 -1.85 22.32 -9.16
CA SER A 91 -2.09 23.59 -9.86
C SER A 91 -0.80 24.34 -10.22
N ILE A 92 0.29 24.09 -9.50
CA ILE A 92 1.61 24.68 -9.76
C ILE A 92 2.28 23.87 -10.86
N VAL A 93 2.29 24.41 -12.06
CA VAL A 93 2.88 23.78 -13.25
C VAL A 93 3.98 24.69 -13.80
N MET A 94 5.20 24.17 -13.87
CA MET A 94 6.34 24.91 -14.41
C MET A 94 7.09 24.09 -15.46
N SER A 95 7.75 24.76 -16.41
CA SER A 95 8.59 24.08 -17.39
C SER A 95 9.82 23.43 -16.74
N ALA A 96 10.36 22.37 -17.36
CA ALA A 96 11.59 21.73 -16.91
C ALA A 96 12.75 22.75 -16.77
N THR A 97 12.78 23.77 -17.65
CA THR A 97 13.77 24.84 -17.63
C THR A 97 13.62 25.75 -16.41
N SER A 98 12.37 26.15 -16.09
CA SER A 98 12.06 26.96 -14.91
C SER A 98 12.40 26.22 -13.62
N TRP A 99 12.04 24.94 -13.51
CA TRP A 99 12.40 24.10 -12.37
C TRP A 99 13.91 24.01 -12.17
N LYS A 100 14.67 23.77 -13.23
CA LYS A 100 16.13 23.68 -13.16
C LYS A 100 16.80 25.00 -12.76
N LYS A 101 16.20 26.12 -13.14
CA LYS A 101 16.66 27.48 -12.81
C LYS A 101 16.39 27.82 -11.35
N ALA A 102 15.20 27.45 -10.86
CA ALA A 102 14.76 27.74 -9.50
C ALA A 102 15.39 26.78 -8.45
N VAL A 103 15.76 25.55 -8.86
CA VAL A 103 16.37 24.55 -7.98
C VAL A 103 17.74 24.14 -8.52
N PRO A 104 18.82 24.76 -8.07
CA PRO A 104 20.18 24.40 -8.50
C PRO A 104 20.51 22.95 -8.14
N GLY A 105 21.05 22.21 -9.12
CA GLY A 105 21.41 20.79 -8.92
C GLY A 105 20.28 19.80 -9.24
N LEU A 106 19.11 20.29 -9.64
CA LEU A 106 18.01 19.40 -10.06
C LEU A 106 18.36 18.67 -11.36
N GLU A 107 18.37 17.35 -11.30
CA GLU A 107 18.51 16.49 -12.49
C GLU A 107 17.14 16.29 -13.15
N ILE A 108 16.89 17.04 -14.20
CA ILE A 108 15.66 16.96 -15.00
C ILE A 108 16.00 17.03 -16.49
N ALA A 109 15.35 16.19 -17.27
CA ALA A 109 15.47 16.24 -18.73
C ALA A 109 14.86 17.56 -19.26
N LEU A 110 15.58 18.23 -20.13
CA LEU A 110 15.10 19.46 -20.79
C LEU A 110 14.40 19.11 -22.09
N ASP A 111 13.30 18.39 -21.98
CA ASP A 111 12.48 17.88 -23.09
C ASP A 111 11.33 18.84 -23.50
N GLY A 112 11.29 20.03 -22.88
CA GLY A 112 10.23 21.02 -23.10
C GLY A 112 8.91 20.67 -22.39
N GLN A 113 8.87 19.60 -21.59
CA GLN A 113 7.67 19.25 -20.84
C GLN A 113 7.49 20.12 -19.60
N CYS A 114 6.24 20.27 -19.20
CA CYS A 114 5.87 20.91 -17.95
C CYS A 114 5.68 19.85 -16.86
N HIS A 115 6.09 20.18 -15.65
CA HIS A 115 5.97 19.31 -14.49
C HIS A 115 5.22 20.02 -13.37
N THR A 116 4.34 19.28 -12.68
CA THR A 116 3.62 19.79 -11.52
C THR A 116 4.53 19.79 -10.29
N ALA A 117 4.29 20.67 -9.34
CA ALA A 117 4.98 20.68 -8.07
C ALA A 117 4.81 19.35 -7.30
N SER A 118 3.63 18.73 -7.40
CA SER A 118 3.37 17.40 -6.85
C SER A 118 4.29 16.33 -7.44
N SER A 119 4.57 16.37 -8.74
CA SER A 119 5.49 15.42 -9.40
C SER A 119 6.96 15.65 -8.99
N MET A 120 7.32 16.88 -8.66
CA MET A 120 8.68 17.20 -8.19
C MET A 120 9.00 16.58 -6.83
N LEU A 121 8.01 16.43 -5.93
CA LEU A 121 8.21 15.77 -4.63
C LEU A 121 8.63 14.29 -4.74
N SER A 122 8.43 13.65 -5.89
CA SER A 122 8.91 12.28 -6.14
C SER A 122 10.42 12.20 -6.41
N ARG A 123 11.09 13.33 -6.53
CA ARG A 123 12.53 13.38 -6.84
C ARG A 123 13.37 13.48 -5.57
N PRO A 124 14.52 12.78 -5.51
CA PRO A 124 15.41 12.85 -4.36
C PRO A 124 15.89 14.30 -4.10
N GLY A 125 15.90 14.70 -2.85
CA GLY A 125 16.40 16.02 -2.41
C GLY A 125 15.43 17.18 -2.62
N ILE A 126 14.20 16.93 -3.12
CA ILE A 126 13.17 17.95 -3.24
C ILE A 126 12.21 17.87 -2.06
N GLU A 127 12.23 18.93 -1.26
CA GLU A 127 11.31 19.09 -0.12
C GLU A 127 10.22 20.12 -0.46
N LEU A 128 9.17 20.16 0.34
CA LEU A 128 8.08 21.13 0.16
C LEU A 128 8.60 22.57 0.22
N ASP A 129 9.58 22.86 1.10
CA ASP A 129 10.19 24.19 1.22
C ASP A 129 10.95 24.59 -0.03
N THR A 130 11.61 23.64 -0.68
CA THR A 130 12.29 23.85 -1.98
C THR A 130 11.29 24.25 -3.06
N ILE A 131 10.14 23.57 -3.10
CA ILE A 131 9.05 23.88 -4.05
C ILE A 131 8.49 25.27 -3.79
N MET A 132 8.21 25.60 -2.54
CA MET A 132 7.69 26.91 -2.16
C MET A 132 8.65 28.05 -2.54
N THR A 133 9.95 27.83 -2.34
CA THR A 133 11.00 28.81 -2.73
C THR A 133 11.09 28.95 -4.25
N ALA A 134 11.06 27.82 -4.97
CA ALA A 134 11.09 27.79 -6.43
C ALA A 134 9.89 28.52 -7.06
N TYR A 135 8.69 28.29 -6.52
CA TYR A 135 7.49 28.95 -6.97
C TYR A 135 7.50 30.47 -6.68
N SER A 136 8.00 30.88 -5.51
CA SER A 136 8.16 32.29 -5.17
C SER A 136 9.13 32.99 -6.12
N TYR A 137 10.21 32.32 -6.54
CA TYR A 137 11.19 32.86 -7.49
C TYR A 137 10.57 33.10 -8.87
N GLU A 138 9.76 32.17 -9.37
CA GLU A 138 9.12 32.30 -10.67
C GLU A 138 8.00 33.36 -10.66
N THR A 139 7.17 33.39 -9.61
CA THR A 139 6.03 34.33 -9.49
C THR A 139 6.47 35.77 -9.14
N ALA A 140 7.67 35.95 -8.60
CA ALA A 140 8.24 37.29 -8.42
C ALA A 140 8.41 38.06 -9.73
N GLN A 141 8.37 37.38 -10.87
CA GLN A 141 8.42 37.97 -12.20
C GLN A 141 7.01 38.29 -12.77
N ASP A 142 5.95 37.67 -12.23
CA ASP A 142 4.56 37.87 -12.63
C ASP A 142 3.76 38.53 -11.51
N CYS A 143 2.91 39.48 -11.83
CA CYS A 143 2.30 40.46 -10.94
C CYS A 143 1.30 39.98 -9.87
N ASP A 144 1.13 38.68 -9.58
CA ASP A 144 0.26 38.24 -8.48
C ASP A 144 0.74 36.96 -7.75
N PRO A 145 1.77 37.08 -6.90
CA PRO A 145 2.31 35.95 -6.15
C PRO A 145 1.51 35.53 -4.91
N GLY A 146 0.38 36.19 -4.63
CA GLY A 146 -0.16 36.21 -3.26
C GLY A 146 -0.98 34.98 -2.84
N THR A 147 -1.76 34.37 -3.73
CA THR A 147 -2.87 33.49 -3.30
C THR A 147 -2.46 32.05 -3.06
N SER A 148 -1.78 31.41 -4.00
CA SER A 148 -1.40 29.97 -3.86
C SER A 148 -0.29 29.78 -2.84
N MET A 149 0.69 30.70 -2.77
CA MET A 149 1.77 30.64 -1.78
C MET A 149 1.24 30.79 -0.35
N THR A 150 0.33 31.74 -0.15
CA THR A 150 -0.31 31.96 1.15
C THR A 150 -1.16 30.75 1.56
N ARG A 151 -1.82 30.07 0.62
CA ARG A 151 -2.58 28.84 0.87
C ARG A 151 -1.66 27.69 1.29
N LEU A 152 -0.57 27.44 0.56
CA LEU A 152 0.39 26.40 0.91
C LEU A 152 1.02 26.63 2.28
N GLN A 153 1.38 27.88 2.63
CA GLN A 153 1.87 28.23 3.95
C GLN A 153 0.86 27.93 5.04
N ARG A 154 -0.39 28.33 4.87
CA ARG A 154 -1.48 28.04 5.82
C ARG A 154 -1.71 26.54 5.98
N LEU A 155 -1.75 25.78 4.89
CA LEU A 155 -1.92 24.33 4.92
C LEU A 155 -0.77 23.65 5.64
N ARG A 156 0.47 24.11 5.43
CA ARG A 156 1.66 23.62 6.12
C ARG A 156 1.59 23.84 7.62
N GLU A 157 1.22 25.03 8.05
CA GLU A 157 1.10 25.39 9.48
C GLU A 157 -0.05 24.63 10.12
N HIS A 158 -1.21 24.61 9.48
CA HIS A 158 -2.38 23.89 9.95
C HIS A 158 -2.13 22.38 10.05
N GLY A 159 -1.54 21.79 9.04
CA GLY A 159 -1.21 20.37 9.03
C GLY A 159 -0.19 19.93 10.08
N ARG A 160 0.65 20.87 10.58
CA ARG A 160 1.55 20.61 11.71
C ARG A 160 0.83 20.59 13.06
N GLN A 161 -0.28 21.29 13.18
CA GLN A 161 -1.01 21.47 14.45
C GLN A 161 -2.09 20.40 14.66
N CYS A 162 -2.69 19.89 13.59
CA CYS A 162 -3.91 19.08 13.66
C CYS A 162 -3.72 17.62 14.04
N SER A 163 -2.50 17.07 14.09
CA SER A 163 -2.32 15.65 14.39
C SER A 163 -0.92 15.36 14.93
N PRO A 164 -0.76 14.38 15.85
CA PRO A 164 0.55 13.89 16.28
C PRO A 164 1.39 13.35 15.09
N MET A 165 0.72 12.93 14.02
CA MET A 165 1.35 12.58 12.74
C MET A 165 1.01 13.66 11.70
N ASN A 166 1.95 14.54 11.43
CA ASN A 166 1.80 15.67 10.52
C ASN A 166 1.28 15.24 9.14
N ALA A 167 0.08 15.71 8.76
CA ALA A 167 -0.55 15.39 7.48
C ALA A 167 0.31 15.79 6.27
N VAL A 168 1.05 16.89 6.39
CA VAL A 168 1.95 17.39 5.35
C VAL A 168 3.13 16.45 5.14
N VAL A 169 3.74 15.97 6.24
CA VAL A 169 4.85 15.01 6.19
C VAL A 169 4.40 13.71 5.55
N SER A 170 3.22 13.20 5.94
CA SER A 170 2.63 12.00 5.36
C SER A 170 2.40 12.17 3.85
N TYR A 171 1.85 13.31 3.41
CA TYR A 171 1.65 13.60 1.99
C TYR A 171 2.98 13.65 1.21
N VAL A 172 3.98 14.34 1.76
CA VAL A 172 5.32 14.43 1.13
C VAL A 172 5.95 13.05 0.99
N HIS A 173 5.86 12.21 2.03
CA HIS A 173 6.36 10.83 1.97
C HIS A 173 5.59 10.00 0.95
N ASP A 174 4.27 10.13 0.87
CA ASP A 174 3.44 9.43 -0.12
C ASP A 174 3.89 9.80 -1.53
N ARG A 175 4.17 11.06 -1.80
CA ARG A 175 4.67 11.53 -3.11
C ARG A 175 6.09 11.07 -3.39
N PHE A 176 6.98 11.15 -2.42
CA PHE A 176 8.36 10.67 -2.56
C PHE A 176 8.43 9.18 -2.88
N TYR A 177 7.61 8.38 -2.20
CA TYR A 177 7.58 6.93 -2.43
C TYR A 177 6.63 6.50 -3.55
N TRP A 178 5.91 7.42 -4.18
CA TRP A 178 4.91 7.13 -5.21
C TRP A 178 5.39 6.15 -6.30
N PRO A 179 6.55 6.32 -6.96
CA PRO A 179 7.01 5.40 -8.00
C PRO A 179 7.22 3.96 -7.50
N TYR A 180 7.57 3.81 -6.24
CA TYR A 180 7.76 2.51 -5.60
C TYR A 180 6.43 1.92 -5.15
N LEU A 181 5.51 2.75 -4.66
CA LEU A 181 4.18 2.36 -4.23
C LEU A 181 3.35 1.83 -5.42
N GLU A 182 3.44 2.47 -6.58
CA GLU A 182 2.77 1.98 -7.80
C GLU A 182 3.24 0.56 -8.17
N ARG A 183 4.53 0.30 -8.09
CA ARG A 183 5.06 -1.06 -8.33
C ARG A 183 4.58 -2.05 -7.27
N GLN A 184 4.54 -1.64 -6.00
CA GLN A 184 4.06 -2.51 -4.93
C GLN A 184 2.55 -2.77 -5.03
N ARG A 185 1.74 -1.82 -5.49
CA ARG A 185 0.29 -2.03 -5.73
C ARG A 185 0.06 -3.20 -6.67
N THR A 186 0.77 -3.25 -7.77
CA THR A 186 0.68 -4.38 -8.71
C THR A 186 0.99 -5.73 -8.03
N TRP A 187 1.91 -5.74 -7.06
CA TRP A 187 2.21 -6.94 -6.28
C TRP A 187 1.13 -7.28 -5.27
N VAL A 188 0.55 -6.27 -4.59
CA VAL A 188 -0.60 -6.47 -3.69
C VAL A 188 -1.77 -7.05 -4.46
N ASP A 189 -2.14 -6.45 -5.59
CA ASP A 189 -3.23 -6.91 -6.45
C ASP A 189 -3.00 -8.36 -6.96
N THR A 190 -1.74 -8.68 -7.24
CA THR A 190 -1.37 -10.04 -7.65
C THR A 190 -1.50 -11.02 -6.49
N LEU A 191 -1.03 -10.63 -5.29
CA LEU A 191 -1.14 -11.46 -4.10
C LEU A 191 -2.61 -11.68 -3.70
N GLU A 192 -3.43 -10.64 -3.75
CA GLU A 192 -4.86 -10.75 -3.44
C GLU A 192 -5.59 -11.65 -4.44
N ARG A 193 -5.22 -11.59 -5.72
CA ARG A 193 -5.69 -12.56 -6.72
C ARG A 193 -5.23 -13.98 -6.43
N ASP A 194 -3.98 -14.15 -6.01
CA ASP A 194 -3.44 -15.47 -5.66
C ASP A 194 -4.20 -16.10 -4.48
N PHE A 195 -4.67 -15.30 -3.51
CA PHE A 195 -5.52 -15.77 -2.41
C PHE A 195 -6.92 -16.25 -2.85
N GLN A 196 -7.39 -15.85 -4.01
CA GLN A 196 -8.67 -16.31 -4.56
C GLN A 196 -8.57 -17.76 -5.07
N TYR A 197 -7.37 -18.21 -5.47
CA TYR A 197 -7.18 -19.59 -5.92
C TYR A 197 -7.03 -20.52 -4.72
N LYS A 198 -8.18 -21.06 -4.24
CA LYS A 198 -8.19 -22.03 -3.15
C LYS A 198 -7.59 -23.35 -3.62
N ILE A 199 -6.79 -23.97 -2.75
CA ILE A 199 -6.23 -25.29 -2.99
C ILE A 199 -7.16 -26.29 -2.31
N PRO A 200 -7.85 -27.16 -3.08
CA PRO A 200 -8.70 -28.21 -2.51
C PRO A 200 -7.82 -29.22 -1.77
N ASN A 201 -8.46 -30.02 -0.92
CA ASN A 201 -7.77 -31.16 -0.31
C ASN A 201 -7.46 -32.19 -1.39
N MET A 202 -6.23 -32.24 -1.88
CA MET A 202 -5.79 -33.03 -3.00
C MET A 202 -4.48 -33.74 -2.72
N SER A 203 -4.20 -34.81 -3.46
CA SER A 203 -2.86 -35.39 -3.49
C SER A 203 -1.96 -34.59 -4.42
N TYR A 204 -0.80 -34.17 -3.91
CA TYR A 204 0.20 -33.47 -4.73
C TYR A 204 0.99 -34.40 -5.65
N ASP A 205 0.72 -35.73 -5.60
CA ASP A 205 1.36 -36.73 -6.45
C ASP A 205 0.88 -36.65 -7.91
N GLU A 206 -0.29 -36.05 -8.14
CA GLU A 206 -0.82 -35.83 -9.49
C GLU A 206 -0.14 -34.67 -10.23
N LEU A 207 0.64 -33.88 -9.51
CA LEU A 207 1.37 -32.75 -10.06
C LEU A 207 2.78 -33.15 -10.42
N GLN A 208 3.28 -32.61 -11.53
CA GLN A 208 4.69 -32.81 -11.94
C GLN A 208 5.63 -31.93 -11.09
N LEU A 209 5.63 -32.14 -9.78
CA LEU A 209 6.43 -31.41 -8.82
C LEU A 209 7.77 -32.10 -8.57
N SER A 210 8.77 -31.33 -8.14
CA SER A 210 9.96 -31.91 -7.54
C SER A 210 9.61 -32.62 -6.23
N ALA A 211 10.37 -33.62 -5.83
CA ALA A 211 10.16 -34.33 -4.56
C ALA A 211 10.16 -33.34 -3.37
N GLU A 212 11.04 -32.33 -3.42
CA GLU A 212 11.18 -31.30 -2.41
C GLU A 212 9.93 -30.39 -2.35
N ASP A 213 9.42 -29.92 -3.50
CA ASP A 213 8.22 -29.09 -3.54
C ASP A 213 6.99 -29.86 -3.07
N ALA A 214 6.84 -31.12 -3.47
CA ALA A 214 5.74 -31.97 -3.04
C ALA A 214 5.77 -32.23 -1.53
N GLU A 215 6.94 -32.48 -0.95
CA GLU A 215 7.11 -32.66 0.50
C GLU A 215 6.76 -31.38 1.26
N LYS A 216 7.22 -30.21 0.79
CA LYS A 216 6.87 -28.91 1.36
C LYS A 216 5.38 -28.65 1.33
N LEU A 217 4.72 -28.84 0.20
CA LEU A 217 3.27 -28.66 0.06
C LEU A 217 2.46 -29.61 0.97
N ARG A 218 2.90 -30.86 1.11
CA ARG A 218 2.27 -31.82 2.05
C ARG A 218 2.44 -31.42 3.51
N SER A 219 3.64 -30.96 3.86
CA SER A 219 3.95 -30.53 5.24
C SER A 219 3.20 -29.26 5.64
N TRP A 220 3.14 -28.27 4.73
CA TRP A 220 2.55 -26.96 5.02
C TRP A 220 1.04 -26.89 4.76
N GLN A 221 0.50 -27.76 3.93
CA GLN A 221 -0.93 -27.82 3.56
C GLN A 221 -1.53 -26.43 3.28
N PRO A 222 -1.00 -25.68 2.30
CA PRO A 222 -1.47 -24.32 2.02
C PRO A 222 -2.93 -24.36 1.57
N ARG A 223 -3.73 -23.38 2.02
CA ARG A 223 -5.17 -23.27 1.70
C ARG A 223 -5.42 -22.57 0.38
N ASP A 224 -4.46 -21.77 -0.07
CA ASP A 224 -4.54 -21.02 -1.32
C ASP A 224 -3.15 -20.83 -1.94
N LEU A 225 -3.14 -20.38 -3.19
CA LEU A 225 -1.91 -20.17 -3.94
C LEU A 225 -1.00 -19.11 -3.30
N GLY A 226 -1.57 -18.09 -2.64
CA GLY A 226 -0.81 -17.07 -1.92
C GLY A 226 -0.06 -17.67 -0.72
N GLU A 227 -0.65 -18.65 -0.02
CA GLU A 227 0.02 -19.41 1.04
C GLU A 227 1.14 -20.27 0.48
N ALA A 228 0.87 -21.01 -0.60
CA ALA A 228 1.88 -21.85 -1.24
C ALA A 228 3.12 -21.04 -1.65
N LYS A 229 2.92 -19.86 -2.22
CA LYS A 229 3.99 -18.95 -2.66
C LYS A 229 4.92 -18.47 -1.52
N ARG A 230 4.44 -18.50 -0.28
CA ARG A 230 5.18 -18.06 0.91
C ARG A 230 5.91 -19.20 1.63
N ILE A 231 5.78 -20.42 1.18
CA ILE A 231 6.52 -21.57 1.73
C ILE A 231 8.01 -21.37 1.44
N PRO A 232 8.87 -21.37 2.48
CA PRO A 232 10.31 -21.19 2.29
C PRO A 232 10.90 -22.25 1.36
N GLY A 233 11.60 -21.79 0.29
CA GLY A 233 12.29 -22.66 -0.63
C GLY A 233 11.38 -23.42 -1.60
N ILE A 234 10.09 -23.07 -1.72
CA ILE A 234 9.29 -23.59 -2.83
C ILE A 234 9.81 -23.03 -4.15
N SER A 235 9.88 -23.88 -5.17
CA SER A 235 10.37 -23.46 -6.47
C SER A 235 9.30 -22.69 -7.26
N MET A 236 9.73 -21.80 -8.16
CA MET A 236 8.81 -21.10 -9.06
C MET A 236 8.13 -22.08 -10.03
N SER A 237 8.83 -23.14 -10.44
CA SER A 237 8.26 -24.19 -11.29
C SER A 237 7.14 -24.94 -10.59
N GLY A 238 7.31 -25.28 -9.31
CA GLY A 238 6.27 -25.94 -8.49
C GLY A 238 5.02 -25.06 -8.36
N LEU A 239 5.20 -23.74 -8.13
CA LEU A 239 4.08 -22.81 -8.08
C LEU A 239 3.33 -22.68 -9.40
N VAL A 240 4.06 -22.67 -10.53
CA VAL A 240 3.45 -22.61 -11.87
C VAL A 240 2.64 -23.88 -12.15
N GLN A 241 3.14 -25.06 -11.80
CA GLN A 241 2.42 -26.32 -11.93
C GLN A 241 1.14 -26.34 -11.09
N LEU A 242 1.25 -25.92 -9.82
CA LEU A 242 0.09 -25.81 -8.93
C LEU A 242 -0.95 -24.83 -9.49
N MET A 243 -0.53 -23.66 -9.97
CA MET A 243 -1.42 -22.66 -10.56
C MET A 243 -2.11 -23.20 -11.84
N GLN A 244 -1.39 -23.90 -12.70
CA GLN A 244 -1.97 -24.50 -13.89
C GLN A 244 -3.00 -25.57 -13.55
N TYR A 245 -2.74 -26.38 -12.54
CA TYR A 245 -3.70 -27.38 -12.05
C TYR A 245 -4.96 -26.69 -11.51
N LEU A 246 -4.80 -25.68 -10.63
CA LEU A 246 -5.94 -24.95 -10.06
C LEU A 246 -6.80 -24.27 -11.13
N ARG A 247 -6.18 -23.68 -12.16
CA ARG A 247 -6.91 -23.06 -13.28
C ARG A 247 -7.73 -24.07 -14.09
N LYS A 248 -7.21 -25.28 -14.28
CA LYS A 248 -7.94 -26.34 -15.00
C LYS A 248 -9.16 -26.82 -14.20
N HIS A 249 -9.07 -26.84 -12.88
CA HIS A 249 -10.08 -27.42 -12.01
C HIS A 249 -11.03 -26.37 -11.40
N SER A 250 -10.65 -25.07 -11.37
CA SER A 250 -11.55 -23.99 -10.92
C SER A 250 -12.75 -23.75 -11.85
N GLY A 251 -12.70 -24.25 -13.10
CA GLY A 251 -13.85 -24.25 -14.01
C GLY A 251 -14.93 -25.28 -13.67
N THR A 252 -14.59 -26.32 -12.89
CA THR A 252 -15.51 -27.43 -12.56
C THR A 252 -16.32 -27.15 -11.30
N THR A 253 -15.73 -26.48 -10.30
CA THR A 253 -16.40 -26.16 -9.03
C THR A 253 -17.45 -25.05 -9.15
N ALA A 254 -17.33 -24.15 -10.11
CA ALA A 254 -18.33 -23.10 -10.36
C ALA A 254 -19.63 -23.65 -10.99
N ASN A 255 -19.59 -24.83 -11.56
CA ASN A 255 -20.81 -25.52 -12.09
C ASN A 255 -21.53 -26.39 -11.05
N GLU A 256 -20.79 -26.97 -10.10
CA GLU A 256 -21.40 -27.82 -9.05
C GLU A 256 -22.17 -26.99 -8.02
N GLU A 257 -21.73 -25.75 -7.70
CA GLU A 257 -22.50 -24.86 -6.80
C GLU A 257 -23.77 -24.28 -7.43
N LYS A 258 -23.87 -24.26 -8.77
CA LYS A 258 -25.07 -23.82 -9.48
C LYS A 258 -26.12 -24.93 -9.60
N GLU A 259 -25.73 -26.18 -9.67
CA GLU A 259 -26.67 -27.31 -9.72
C GLU A 259 -27.31 -27.62 -8.36
N THR A 260 -26.56 -27.45 -7.27
CA THR A 260 -27.11 -27.61 -5.91
C THR A 260 -28.03 -26.48 -5.44
N SER A 261 -27.97 -25.30 -6.08
CA SER A 261 -28.85 -24.15 -5.76
C SER A 261 -30.16 -24.15 -6.56
N SER A 262 -30.35 -25.08 -7.52
CA SER A 262 -31.58 -25.17 -8.33
C SER A 262 -32.49 -26.32 -7.91
N GLU A 263 -32.15 -27.09 -6.86
CA GLU A 263 -32.95 -28.20 -6.34
C GLU A 263 -33.53 -27.97 -4.91
N ILE A 264 -33.60 -26.70 -4.46
CA ILE A 264 -34.30 -26.38 -3.19
C ILE A 264 -35.44 -25.40 -3.46
#